data_ff37f500e6027e9f92ce76bebe041e5a
#
_entry.id   ff37f500e6027e9f92ce76bebe041e5a
#
_cell.length_a   1.000
_cell.length_b   1.000
_cell.length_c   1.000
_cell.angle_alpha   90.00
_cell.angle_beta   90.00
_cell.angle_gamma   90.00
#
_symmetry.space_group_name_H-M   'P 1'
#
loop_
_entity.id
_entity.type
_entity.pdbx_description
1 polymer ?
#
loop_
_entity_poly.entity_id
_entity_poly.type
_entity_poly.pdbx_seq_one_letter_code
_entity_poly.pdbx_strand_id
1 'polypeptide(L)'
;MVVAAICWSSGGLLVRQLSIVDAWEIVFWRSLFMTIFVVGVLVALHGRAMPRAVRDAGVPGVVAGAFLAGTFFFFIGSLTRTTVANTNILMSVSPFLAALAARGILKEPVPRRTWIAMIVAFGGIVVMFAQTADAGRLTGNLLALGVSCCFAAQVTVLRKFHASVDMLPQVMIAGILSAVAAGALTPAFAATPRDLAILAVMGCVQLGTGCLLATAASKHLSATELGLLALLEPILGPIWVWVLMSEHPGAATLAGGAIVLAAVFANEAFGAWRGRTSAVT
;
A
#
# COMPACT_ATOMS: atom_id res chain seq x y z
N MET A 1 8.80 5.40 -10.32
CA MET A 1 7.71 5.63 -9.34
C MET A 1 6.34 5.90 -9.98
N VAL A 2 6.18 6.79 -10.98
CA VAL A 2 4.88 7.03 -11.64
C VAL A 2 4.26 5.74 -12.17
N VAL A 3 5.01 4.93 -12.91
CA VAL A 3 4.51 3.63 -13.42
C VAL A 3 4.12 2.69 -12.28
N ALA A 4 4.87 2.68 -11.16
CA ALA A 4 4.51 1.90 -9.99
C ALA A 4 3.15 2.33 -9.41
N ALA A 5 2.92 3.65 -9.26
CA ALA A 5 1.65 4.19 -8.78
C ALA A 5 0.47 3.87 -9.73
N ILE A 6 0.70 3.91 -11.04
CA ILE A 6 -0.30 3.49 -12.04
C ILE A 6 -0.61 1.99 -11.89
N CYS A 7 0.41 1.14 -11.73
CA CYS A 7 0.20 -0.29 -11.47
C CYS A 7 -0.64 -0.49 -10.20
N TRP A 8 -0.27 0.12 -9.10
CA TRP A 8 -0.99 -0.03 -7.83
C TRP A 8 -2.42 0.48 -7.89
N SER A 9 -2.66 1.63 -8.55
CA SER A 9 -4.00 2.24 -8.68
C SER A 9 -5.02 1.34 -9.40
N SER A 10 -4.56 0.39 -10.23
CA SER A 10 -5.44 -0.55 -10.93
C SER A 10 -6.03 -1.63 -10.01
N GLY A 11 -5.54 -1.77 -8.76
CA GLY A 11 -5.94 -2.84 -7.84
C GLY A 11 -7.44 -2.87 -7.54
N GLY A 12 -8.04 -1.71 -7.26
CA GLY A 12 -9.47 -1.58 -7.02
C GLY A 12 -10.32 -1.99 -8.22
N LEU A 13 -9.94 -1.55 -9.42
CA LEU A 13 -10.60 -1.91 -10.67
C LEU A 13 -10.57 -3.43 -10.92
N LEU A 14 -9.41 -4.06 -10.73
CA LEU A 14 -9.24 -5.49 -10.96
C LEU A 14 -10.04 -6.33 -9.96
N VAL A 15 -10.06 -5.94 -8.68
CA VAL A 15 -10.88 -6.62 -7.65
C VAL A 15 -12.38 -6.58 -8.01
N ARG A 16 -12.87 -5.46 -8.54
CA ARG A 16 -14.29 -5.34 -8.96
C ARG A 16 -14.66 -6.23 -10.15
N GLN A 17 -13.70 -6.75 -10.90
CA GLN A 17 -13.93 -7.65 -12.04
C GLN A 17 -13.93 -9.12 -11.66
N LEU A 18 -13.56 -9.47 -10.41
CA LEU A 18 -13.55 -10.85 -9.92
C LEU A 18 -14.98 -11.32 -9.64
N SER A 19 -15.23 -12.59 -9.94
CA SER A 19 -16.45 -13.28 -9.52
C SER A 19 -16.36 -13.88 -8.11
N ILE A 20 -15.13 -13.98 -7.57
CA ILE A 20 -14.86 -14.47 -6.22
C ILE A 20 -15.24 -13.39 -5.21
N VAL A 21 -15.97 -13.80 -4.15
CA VAL A 21 -16.38 -12.92 -3.04
C VAL A 21 -15.46 -13.09 -1.82
N ASP A 22 -14.82 -14.26 -1.67
CA ASP A 22 -13.98 -14.55 -0.52
C ASP A 22 -12.65 -13.76 -0.59
N ALA A 23 -12.47 -12.86 0.38
CA ALA A 23 -11.26 -12.04 0.48
C ALA A 23 -10.00 -12.88 0.69
N TRP A 24 -10.08 -14.01 1.39
CA TRP A 24 -8.93 -14.88 1.65
C TRP A 24 -8.44 -15.55 0.36
N GLU A 25 -9.37 -16.05 -0.46
CA GLU A 25 -9.03 -16.64 -1.75
C GLU A 25 -8.37 -15.62 -2.69
N ILE A 26 -8.89 -14.39 -2.73
CA ILE A 26 -8.28 -13.30 -3.51
C ILE A 26 -6.85 -13.03 -3.05
N VAL A 27 -6.61 -12.92 -1.74
CA VAL A 27 -5.27 -12.69 -1.19
C VAL A 27 -4.36 -13.88 -1.49
N PHE A 28 -4.85 -15.12 -1.37
CA PHE A 28 -4.07 -16.33 -1.67
C PHE A 28 -3.51 -16.32 -3.09
N TRP A 29 -4.39 -16.29 -4.08
CA TRP A 29 -3.98 -16.37 -5.48
C TRP A 29 -3.12 -15.20 -5.91
N ARG A 30 -3.50 -13.97 -5.55
CA ARG A 30 -2.70 -12.77 -5.84
C ARG A 30 -1.30 -12.85 -5.25
N SER A 31 -1.19 -13.29 -4.00
CA SER A 31 0.11 -13.41 -3.31
C SER A 31 0.95 -14.55 -3.86
N LEU A 32 0.33 -15.65 -4.27
CA LEU A 32 1.00 -16.77 -4.90
C LEU A 32 1.62 -16.35 -6.24
N PHE A 33 0.84 -15.72 -7.13
CA PHE A 33 1.35 -15.22 -8.41
C PHE A 33 2.44 -14.17 -8.24
N MET A 34 2.27 -13.23 -7.29
CA MET A 34 3.31 -12.27 -6.95
C MET A 34 4.59 -12.97 -6.47
N THR A 35 4.47 -13.96 -5.59
CA THR A 35 5.64 -14.69 -5.07
C THR A 35 6.41 -15.39 -6.19
N ILE A 36 5.70 -16.10 -7.08
CA ILE A 36 6.31 -16.78 -8.22
C ILE A 36 7.04 -15.76 -9.11
N PHE A 37 6.40 -14.65 -9.41
CA PHE A 37 6.97 -13.56 -10.21
C PHE A 37 8.23 -12.97 -9.56
N VAL A 38 8.15 -12.60 -8.28
CA VAL A 38 9.27 -11.99 -7.54
C VAL A 38 10.43 -12.98 -7.37
N VAL A 39 10.16 -14.27 -7.12
CA VAL A 39 11.19 -15.33 -7.10
C VAL A 39 11.88 -15.41 -8.45
N GLY A 40 11.11 -15.40 -9.55
CA GLY A 40 11.67 -15.38 -10.91
C GLY A 40 12.61 -14.19 -11.13
N VAL A 41 12.20 -13.00 -10.72
CA VAL A 41 13.03 -11.78 -10.81
C VAL A 41 14.27 -11.86 -9.92
N LEU A 42 14.13 -12.33 -8.67
CA LEU A 42 15.27 -12.51 -7.75
C LEU A 42 16.29 -13.51 -8.30
N VAL A 43 15.82 -14.62 -8.87
CA VAL A 43 16.69 -15.61 -9.51
C VAL A 43 17.40 -15.00 -10.73
N ALA A 44 16.69 -14.21 -11.54
CA ALA A 44 17.28 -13.54 -12.69
C ALA A 44 18.34 -12.50 -12.31
N LEU A 45 18.12 -11.76 -11.21
CA LEU A 45 19.03 -10.71 -10.74
C LEU A 45 20.22 -11.24 -9.94
N HIS A 46 20.01 -12.22 -9.06
CA HIS A 46 21.01 -12.70 -8.10
C HIS A 46 21.57 -14.08 -8.46
N GLY A 47 20.93 -14.82 -9.36
CA GLY A 47 21.33 -16.16 -9.74
C GLY A 47 21.53 -17.06 -8.51
N ARG A 48 22.72 -17.67 -8.41
CA ARG A 48 23.09 -18.55 -7.28
C ARG A 48 23.23 -17.84 -5.93
N ALA A 49 23.31 -16.51 -5.90
CA ALA A 49 23.42 -15.73 -4.65
C ALA A 49 22.06 -15.42 -4.01
N MET A 50 20.93 -15.73 -4.67
CA MET A 50 19.57 -15.46 -4.16
C MET A 50 19.33 -16.00 -2.74
N PRO A 51 19.72 -17.23 -2.35
CA PRO A 51 19.52 -17.70 -0.98
C PRO A 51 20.30 -16.91 0.06
N ARG A 52 21.47 -16.36 -0.31
CA ARG A 52 22.24 -15.46 0.57
C ARG A 52 21.49 -14.14 0.76
N ALA A 53 21.00 -13.51 -0.32
CA ALA A 53 20.24 -12.26 -0.24
C ALA A 53 19.00 -12.40 0.69
N VAL A 54 18.30 -13.53 0.62
CA VAL A 54 17.17 -13.84 1.51
C VAL A 54 17.63 -14.01 2.96
N ARG A 55 18.74 -14.70 3.18
CA ARG A 55 19.30 -14.91 4.53
C ARG A 55 19.81 -13.61 5.14
N ASP A 56 20.44 -12.75 4.34
CA ASP A 56 20.99 -11.47 4.77
C ASP A 56 19.87 -10.48 5.17
N ALA A 57 18.67 -10.62 4.59
CA ALA A 57 17.48 -9.89 5.03
C ALA A 57 17.13 -10.17 6.51
N GLY A 58 17.40 -11.36 7.01
CA GLY A 58 17.29 -11.73 8.42
C GLY A 58 15.94 -11.43 9.07
N VAL A 59 15.94 -11.27 10.41
CA VAL A 59 14.74 -10.94 11.19
C VAL A 59 14.09 -9.62 10.73
N PRO A 60 14.83 -8.54 10.43
CA PRO A 60 14.20 -7.31 9.93
C PRO A 60 13.42 -7.51 8.63
N GLY A 61 13.95 -8.32 7.70
CA GLY A 61 13.26 -8.64 6.46
C GLY A 61 11.98 -9.45 6.68
N VAL A 62 11.98 -10.39 7.62
CA VAL A 62 10.79 -11.16 8.00
C VAL A 62 9.73 -10.25 8.64
N VAL A 63 10.12 -9.40 9.59
CA VAL A 63 9.20 -8.47 10.26
C VAL A 63 8.62 -7.46 9.27
N ALA A 64 9.44 -6.88 8.40
CA ALA A 64 8.97 -5.98 7.36
C ALA A 64 8.04 -6.71 6.37
N GLY A 65 8.38 -7.94 5.99
CA GLY A 65 7.55 -8.81 5.16
C GLY A 65 6.21 -9.15 5.81
N ALA A 66 6.18 -9.39 7.12
CA ALA A 66 4.94 -9.65 7.85
C ALA A 66 4.02 -8.42 7.86
N PHE A 67 4.55 -7.22 8.08
CA PHE A 67 3.76 -5.99 7.97
C PHE A 67 3.27 -5.76 6.54
N LEU A 68 4.10 -6.02 5.53
CA LEU A 68 3.68 -5.93 4.14
C LEU A 68 2.58 -6.96 3.83
N ALA A 69 2.67 -8.19 4.32
CA ALA A 69 1.58 -9.17 4.22
C ALA A 69 0.29 -8.67 4.88
N GLY A 70 0.40 -8.02 6.05
CA GLY A 70 -0.73 -7.36 6.71
C GLY A 70 -1.42 -6.33 5.80
N THR A 71 -0.64 -5.54 5.04
CA THR A 71 -1.25 -4.59 4.07
C THR A 71 -2.10 -5.31 3.02
N PHE A 72 -1.69 -6.50 2.58
CA PHE A 72 -2.43 -7.27 1.57
C PHE A 72 -3.78 -7.75 2.09
N PHE A 73 -3.82 -8.26 3.32
CA PHE A 73 -5.07 -8.67 3.97
C PHE A 73 -6.01 -7.49 4.19
N PHE A 74 -5.51 -6.43 4.79
CA PHE A 74 -6.30 -5.25 5.10
C PHE A 74 -6.80 -4.56 3.83
N PHE A 75 -6.00 -4.50 2.76
CA PHE A 75 -6.38 -3.89 1.50
C PHE A 75 -7.53 -4.64 0.82
N ILE A 76 -7.40 -5.95 0.62
CA ILE A 76 -8.46 -6.75 0.01
C ILE A 76 -9.70 -6.80 0.93
N GLY A 77 -9.48 -6.97 2.23
CA GLY A 77 -10.57 -6.93 3.21
C GLY A 77 -11.33 -5.60 3.20
N SER A 78 -10.67 -4.47 2.96
CA SER A 78 -11.29 -3.17 2.77
C SER A 78 -12.07 -3.11 1.46
N LEU A 79 -11.44 -3.45 0.33
CA LEU A 79 -12.08 -3.39 -1.00
C LEU A 79 -13.33 -4.24 -1.13
N THR A 80 -13.42 -5.35 -0.39
CA THR A 80 -14.61 -6.21 -0.38
C THR A 80 -15.75 -5.67 0.50
N ARG A 81 -15.51 -4.63 1.32
CA ARG A 81 -16.49 -4.11 2.30
C ARG A 81 -16.82 -2.63 2.14
N THR A 82 -15.97 -1.86 1.44
CA THR A 82 -16.21 -0.43 1.21
C THR A 82 -15.88 -0.04 -0.23
N THR A 83 -16.00 1.25 -0.57
CA THR A 83 -15.69 1.76 -1.91
C THR A 83 -14.18 1.84 -2.13
N VAL A 84 -13.76 1.75 -3.40
CA VAL A 84 -12.34 1.93 -3.77
C VAL A 84 -11.86 3.33 -3.39
N ALA A 85 -12.74 4.34 -3.52
CA ALA A 85 -12.43 5.71 -3.12
C ALA A 85 -12.12 5.82 -1.63
N ASN A 86 -12.98 5.26 -0.77
CA ASN A 86 -12.75 5.27 0.69
C ASN A 86 -11.45 4.56 1.05
N THR A 87 -11.22 3.36 0.49
CA THR A 87 -9.99 2.59 0.73
C THR A 87 -8.75 3.42 0.39
N ASN A 88 -8.68 3.95 -0.82
CA ASN A 88 -7.50 4.66 -1.31
C ASN A 88 -7.26 5.99 -0.58
N ILE A 89 -8.32 6.76 -0.27
CA ILE A 89 -8.17 8.01 0.47
C ILE A 89 -7.70 7.72 1.91
N LEU A 90 -8.28 6.72 2.59
CA LEU A 90 -7.85 6.39 3.94
C LEU A 90 -6.43 5.82 3.98
N MET A 91 -6.00 5.12 2.94
CA MET A 91 -4.60 4.69 2.81
C MET A 91 -3.63 5.86 2.62
N SER A 92 -4.07 6.98 2.05
CA SER A 92 -3.21 8.15 1.83
C SER A 92 -2.70 8.83 3.11
N VAL A 93 -3.23 8.46 4.30
CA VAL A 93 -2.71 8.93 5.60
C VAL A 93 -1.45 8.17 6.07
N SER A 94 -1.03 7.14 5.34
CA SER A 94 0.16 6.33 5.67
C SER A 94 1.42 7.15 5.97
N PRO A 95 1.76 8.24 5.26
CA PRO A 95 2.91 9.07 5.57
C PRO A 95 2.85 9.70 6.97
N PHE A 96 1.65 10.06 7.42
CA PHE A 96 1.48 10.62 8.77
C PHE A 96 1.72 9.57 9.85
N LEU A 97 1.19 8.37 9.67
CA LEU A 97 1.43 7.27 10.59
C LEU A 97 2.91 6.85 10.60
N ALA A 98 3.57 6.87 9.43
CA ALA A 98 5.01 6.63 9.35
C ALA A 98 5.82 7.70 10.09
N ALA A 99 5.43 8.99 10.01
CA ALA A 99 6.06 10.05 10.77
C ALA A 99 5.88 9.88 12.31
N LEU A 100 4.69 9.46 12.76
CA LEU A 100 4.43 9.16 14.17
C LEU A 100 5.26 7.95 14.65
N ALA A 101 5.32 6.88 13.86
CA ALA A 101 6.11 5.70 14.15
C ALA A 101 7.62 6.02 14.20
N ALA A 102 8.12 6.85 13.26
CA ALA A 102 9.49 7.32 13.25
C ALA A 102 9.81 8.15 14.51
N ARG A 103 8.88 9.02 14.95
CA ARG A 103 9.04 9.77 16.19
C ARG A 103 9.15 8.85 17.41
N GLY A 104 8.27 7.85 17.51
CA GLY A 104 8.23 6.93 18.66
C GLY A 104 9.40 5.96 18.70
N ILE A 105 9.79 5.40 17.57
CA ILE A 105 10.77 4.30 17.46
C ILE A 105 12.17 4.81 17.12
N LEU A 106 12.27 5.76 16.19
CA LEU A 106 13.56 6.30 15.73
C LEU A 106 13.94 7.61 16.43
N LYS A 107 13.04 8.16 17.25
CA LYS A 107 13.18 9.44 17.97
C LYS A 107 13.40 10.63 17.03
N GLU A 108 12.93 10.54 15.78
CA GLU A 108 13.03 11.61 14.80
C GLU A 108 12.00 12.72 15.10
N PRO A 109 12.38 13.99 15.03
CA PRO A 109 11.45 15.09 15.28
C PRO A 109 10.42 15.20 14.14
N VAL A 110 9.13 15.26 14.49
CA VAL A 110 8.06 15.52 13.52
C VAL A 110 7.89 17.04 13.40
N PRO A 111 8.02 17.61 12.19
CA PRO A 111 7.86 19.05 11.97
C PRO A 111 6.46 19.55 12.37
N ARG A 112 6.35 20.80 12.85
CA ARG A 112 5.04 21.39 13.23
C ARG A 112 4.03 21.36 12.09
N ARG A 113 4.47 21.58 10.85
CA ARG A 113 3.62 21.49 9.65
C ARG A 113 2.93 20.12 9.51
N THR A 114 3.67 19.05 9.78
CA THR A 114 3.15 17.68 9.71
C THR A 114 2.07 17.45 10.76
N TRP A 115 2.20 18.00 11.97
CA TRP A 115 1.17 17.98 12.99
C TRP A 115 -0.12 18.70 12.54
N ILE A 116 0.03 19.88 11.94
CA ILE A 116 -1.13 20.64 11.39
C ILE A 116 -1.80 19.83 10.29
N ALA A 117 -1.03 19.26 9.36
CA ALA A 117 -1.57 18.45 8.29
C ALA A 117 -2.29 17.19 8.81
N MET A 118 -1.77 16.54 9.87
CA MET A 118 -2.43 15.41 10.54
C MET A 118 -3.80 15.81 11.11
N ILE A 119 -3.88 16.94 11.79
CA ILE A 119 -5.16 17.44 12.38
C ILE A 119 -6.18 17.72 11.26
N VAL A 120 -5.74 18.36 10.17
CA VAL A 120 -6.61 18.66 9.02
C VAL A 120 -7.06 17.34 8.36
N ALA A 121 -6.15 16.40 8.12
CA ALA A 121 -6.48 15.10 7.53
C ALA A 121 -7.45 14.31 8.43
N PHE A 122 -7.26 14.34 9.75
CA PHE A 122 -8.18 13.70 10.69
C PHE A 122 -9.59 14.29 10.59
N GLY A 123 -9.73 15.63 10.46
CA GLY A 123 -11.00 16.29 10.19
C GLY A 123 -11.67 15.77 8.90
N GLY A 124 -10.89 15.59 7.81
CA GLY A 124 -11.38 15.00 6.56
C GLY A 124 -11.86 13.55 6.74
N ILE A 125 -11.13 12.74 7.52
CA ILE A 125 -11.53 11.36 7.84
C ILE A 125 -12.86 11.36 8.61
N VAL A 126 -13.03 12.23 9.61
CA VAL A 126 -14.27 12.36 10.37
C VAL A 126 -15.45 12.68 9.43
N VAL A 127 -15.27 13.59 8.47
CA VAL A 127 -16.29 13.90 7.45
C VAL A 127 -16.65 12.66 6.63
N MET A 128 -15.67 11.86 6.23
CA MET A 128 -15.91 10.61 5.47
C MET A 128 -16.71 9.58 6.29
N PHE A 129 -16.43 9.48 7.60
CA PHE A 129 -17.10 8.51 8.48
C PHE A 129 -18.49 8.99 8.93
N ALA A 130 -18.76 10.31 8.97
CA ALA A 130 -20.02 10.86 9.44
C ALA A 130 -21.26 10.38 8.65
N GLN A 131 -21.10 9.94 7.39
CA GLN A 131 -22.15 9.41 6.56
C GLN A 131 -22.09 7.87 6.41
N THR A 132 -21.26 7.20 7.18
CA THR A 132 -21.12 5.74 7.15
C THR A 132 -22.14 5.14 8.13
N ALA A 133 -23.39 4.99 7.68
CA ALA A 133 -24.46 4.38 8.49
C ALA A 133 -24.43 2.84 8.48
N ASP A 134 -23.70 2.22 7.52
CA ASP A 134 -23.62 0.78 7.35
C ASP A 134 -22.41 0.20 8.09
N ALA A 135 -22.64 -0.78 8.96
CA ALA A 135 -21.59 -1.46 9.74
C ALA A 135 -20.55 -2.14 8.84
N GLY A 136 -20.95 -2.66 7.66
CA GLY A 136 -20.04 -3.24 6.68
C GLY A 136 -19.04 -2.21 6.13
N ARG A 137 -19.52 -1.03 5.78
CA ARG A 137 -18.66 0.07 5.31
C ARG A 137 -17.73 0.57 6.40
N LEU A 138 -18.19 0.67 7.64
CA LEU A 138 -17.34 1.05 8.77
C LEU A 138 -16.19 0.07 8.93
N THR A 139 -16.47 -1.24 8.90
CA THR A 139 -15.44 -2.27 8.96
C THR A 139 -14.44 -2.14 7.80
N GLY A 140 -14.93 -1.92 6.57
CA GLY A 140 -14.08 -1.70 5.41
C GLY A 140 -13.17 -0.48 5.56
N ASN A 141 -13.69 0.63 6.07
CA ASN A 141 -12.92 1.86 6.33
C ASN A 141 -11.87 1.65 7.43
N LEU A 142 -12.19 0.93 8.50
CA LEU A 142 -11.21 0.58 9.54
C LEU A 142 -10.10 -0.33 9.01
N LEU A 143 -10.44 -1.29 8.13
CA LEU A 143 -9.42 -2.11 7.45
C LEU A 143 -8.52 -1.25 6.56
N ALA A 144 -9.03 -0.23 5.87
CA ALA A 144 -8.21 0.71 5.11
C ALA A 144 -7.18 1.44 6.00
N LEU A 145 -7.58 1.89 7.20
CA LEU A 145 -6.63 2.44 8.17
C LEU A 145 -5.62 1.39 8.65
N GLY A 146 -6.02 0.13 8.76
CA GLY A 146 -5.13 -1.00 9.05
C GLY A 146 -4.02 -1.15 8.01
N VAL A 147 -4.31 -0.91 6.71
CA VAL A 147 -3.29 -0.86 5.65
C VAL A 147 -2.25 0.20 5.98
N SER A 148 -2.71 1.43 6.31
CA SER A 148 -1.84 2.56 6.63
C SER A 148 -0.96 2.28 7.84
N CYS A 149 -1.48 1.63 8.88
CA CYS A 149 -0.72 1.22 10.07
C CYS A 149 0.37 0.20 9.73
N CYS A 150 0.03 -0.84 8.98
CA CYS A 150 0.98 -1.87 8.57
C CYS A 150 2.07 -1.29 7.66
N PHE A 151 1.69 -0.45 6.71
CA PHE A 151 2.66 0.22 5.82
C PHE A 151 3.61 1.13 6.60
N ALA A 152 3.10 1.93 7.53
CA ALA A 152 3.91 2.78 8.40
C ALA A 152 4.89 1.96 9.24
N ALA A 153 4.45 0.85 9.82
CA ALA A 153 5.31 -0.07 10.57
C ALA A 153 6.39 -0.69 9.69
N GLN A 154 6.03 -1.17 8.50
CA GLN A 154 6.97 -1.71 7.51
C GLN A 154 8.07 -0.68 7.17
N VAL A 155 7.67 0.53 6.75
CA VAL A 155 8.62 1.59 6.39
C VAL A 155 9.53 1.96 7.56
N THR A 156 9.01 1.98 8.79
CA THR A 156 9.80 2.26 10.00
C THR A 156 10.83 1.17 10.27
N VAL A 157 10.47 -0.11 10.11
CA VAL A 157 11.41 -1.23 10.23
C VAL A 157 12.52 -1.11 9.19
N LEU A 158 12.16 -0.85 7.94
CA LEU A 158 13.12 -0.67 6.86
C LEU A 158 14.09 0.49 7.14
N ARG A 159 13.59 1.64 7.56
CA ARG A 159 14.43 2.80 7.91
C ARG A 159 15.39 2.50 9.07
N LYS A 160 14.92 1.77 10.07
CA LYS A 160 15.76 1.38 11.22
C LYS A 160 16.94 0.48 10.82
N PHE A 161 16.75 -0.37 9.82
CA PHE A 161 17.73 -1.36 9.37
C PHE A 161 18.28 -1.10 7.95
N HIS A 162 18.02 0.09 7.42
CA HIS A 162 18.26 0.47 6.02
C HIS A 162 19.68 0.22 5.49
N ALA A 163 20.71 0.21 6.33
CA ALA A 163 22.09 0.00 5.90
C ALA A 163 22.41 -1.47 5.52
N SER A 164 21.52 -2.43 5.82
CA SER A 164 21.84 -3.85 5.74
C SER A 164 20.79 -4.71 5.01
N VAL A 165 19.63 -4.19 4.64
CA VAL A 165 18.52 -5.01 4.12
C VAL A 165 18.15 -4.62 2.70
N ASP A 166 18.31 -5.55 1.74
CA ASP A 166 17.71 -5.42 0.42
C ASP A 166 16.18 -5.54 0.54
N MET A 167 15.44 -4.62 -0.09
CA MET A 167 13.98 -4.58 -0.04
C MET A 167 13.31 -5.70 -0.84
N LEU A 168 13.98 -6.29 -1.82
CA LEU A 168 13.38 -7.32 -2.70
C LEU A 168 13.02 -8.61 -1.96
N PRO A 169 13.89 -9.19 -1.10
CA PRO A 169 13.55 -10.41 -0.38
C PRO A 169 12.33 -10.27 0.54
N GLN A 170 12.08 -9.10 1.14
CA GLN A 170 10.90 -8.89 1.98
C GLN A 170 9.58 -9.01 1.20
N VAL A 171 9.56 -8.60 -0.10
CA VAL A 171 8.36 -8.71 -0.94
C VAL A 171 8.04 -10.19 -1.18
N MET A 172 9.06 -11.01 -1.44
CA MET A 172 8.91 -12.46 -1.54
C MET A 172 8.39 -13.06 -0.21
N ILE A 173 8.99 -12.67 0.92
CA ILE A 173 8.58 -13.15 2.26
C ILE A 173 7.12 -12.76 2.52
N ALA A 174 6.73 -11.53 2.22
CA ALA A 174 5.35 -11.07 2.36
C ALA A 174 4.38 -11.91 1.53
N GLY A 175 4.74 -12.21 0.28
CA GLY A 175 3.96 -13.05 -0.61
C GLY A 175 3.78 -14.46 -0.07
N ILE A 176 4.85 -15.10 0.41
CA ILE A 176 4.79 -16.43 1.03
C ILE A 176 3.91 -16.40 2.29
N LEU A 177 4.16 -15.47 3.22
CA LEU A 177 3.39 -15.37 4.45
C LEU A 177 1.91 -15.15 4.19
N SER A 178 1.58 -14.24 3.25
CA SER A 178 0.18 -13.95 2.92
C SER A 178 -0.48 -15.10 2.17
N ALA A 179 0.22 -15.78 1.26
CA ALA A 179 -0.33 -16.94 0.56
C ALA A 179 -0.59 -18.09 1.53
N VAL A 180 0.36 -18.42 2.41
CA VAL A 180 0.20 -19.51 3.39
C VAL A 180 -0.95 -19.20 4.36
N ALA A 181 -0.98 -17.99 4.95
CA ALA A 181 -2.02 -17.62 5.90
C ALA A 181 -3.40 -17.54 5.24
N ALA A 182 -3.51 -16.95 4.04
CA ALA A 182 -4.77 -16.87 3.32
C ALA A 182 -5.25 -18.24 2.85
N GLY A 183 -4.34 -19.09 2.36
CA GLY A 183 -4.70 -20.46 1.94
C GLY A 183 -5.20 -21.32 3.08
N ALA A 184 -4.65 -21.15 4.29
CA ALA A 184 -5.14 -21.85 5.49
C ALA A 184 -6.51 -21.37 5.96
N LEU A 185 -6.91 -20.14 5.61
CA LEU A 185 -8.17 -19.50 6.01
C LEU A 185 -9.25 -19.59 4.90
N THR A 186 -8.86 -19.96 3.69
CA THR A 186 -9.78 -20.12 2.55
C THR A 186 -10.59 -21.40 2.73
N PRO A 187 -11.92 -21.32 2.88
CA PRO A 187 -12.76 -22.50 3.13
C PRO A 187 -12.89 -23.40 1.90
N ALA A 188 -12.90 -22.81 0.71
CA ALA A 188 -12.95 -23.51 -0.57
C ALA A 188 -12.40 -22.61 -1.68
N PHE A 189 -11.72 -23.21 -2.64
CA PHE A 189 -11.23 -22.50 -3.83
C PHE A 189 -12.30 -22.57 -4.92
N ALA A 190 -12.80 -21.40 -5.31
CA ALA A 190 -13.90 -21.25 -6.29
C ALA A 190 -13.47 -20.41 -7.52
N ALA A 191 -12.19 -20.04 -7.62
CA ALA A 191 -11.65 -19.21 -8.69
C ALA A 191 -11.88 -19.84 -10.06
N THR A 192 -12.56 -19.10 -10.94
CA THR A 192 -12.70 -19.49 -12.36
C THR A 192 -11.38 -19.24 -13.11
N PRO A 193 -11.17 -19.84 -14.30
CA PRO A 193 -10.00 -19.52 -15.13
C PRO A 193 -9.85 -18.02 -15.44
N ARG A 194 -10.98 -17.31 -15.57
CA ARG A 194 -10.99 -15.85 -15.75
C ARG A 194 -10.49 -15.13 -14.50
N ASP A 195 -10.96 -15.54 -13.31
CA ASP A 195 -10.49 -14.95 -12.05
C ASP A 195 -9.00 -15.20 -11.85
N LEU A 196 -8.51 -16.41 -12.14
CA LEU A 196 -7.08 -16.74 -12.05
C LEU A 196 -6.24 -15.86 -12.97
N ALA A 197 -6.71 -15.58 -14.20
CA ALA A 197 -6.01 -14.67 -15.10
C ALA A 197 -5.95 -13.23 -14.55
N ILE A 198 -7.06 -12.72 -13.99
CA ILE A 198 -7.10 -11.40 -13.35
C ILE A 198 -6.18 -11.38 -12.13
N LEU A 199 -6.22 -12.40 -11.28
CA LEU A 199 -5.37 -12.52 -10.09
C LEU A 199 -3.89 -12.66 -10.44
N ALA A 200 -3.55 -13.30 -11.55
CA ALA A 200 -2.18 -13.35 -12.06
C ALA A 200 -1.70 -11.94 -12.48
N VAL A 201 -2.52 -11.17 -13.18
CA VAL A 201 -2.24 -9.76 -13.50
C VAL A 201 -2.08 -8.94 -12.21
N MET A 202 -2.97 -9.13 -11.23
CA MET A 202 -2.88 -8.45 -9.94
C MET A 202 -1.58 -8.82 -9.19
N GLY A 203 -1.21 -10.08 -9.18
CA GLY A 203 0.02 -10.53 -8.51
C GLY A 203 1.28 -10.05 -9.21
N CYS A 204 1.40 -10.30 -10.52
CA CYS A 204 2.61 -10.04 -11.27
C CYS A 204 2.77 -8.55 -11.63
N VAL A 205 1.73 -7.95 -12.22
CA VAL A 205 1.82 -6.59 -12.78
C VAL A 205 1.48 -5.55 -11.71
N GLN A 206 0.29 -5.62 -11.13
CA GLN A 206 -0.18 -4.60 -10.19
C GLN A 206 0.72 -4.55 -8.95
N LEU A 207 0.97 -5.68 -8.30
CA LEU A 207 1.69 -5.73 -7.04
C LEU A 207 3.19 -5.97 -7.25
N GLY A 208 3.56 -7.03 -7.97
CA GLY A 208 4.96 -7.42 -8.15
C GLY A 208 5.78 -6.37 -8.90
N THR A 209 5.35 -5.98 -10.10
CA THR A 209 6.03 -4.94 -10.88
C THR A 209 5.99 -3.59 -10.16
N GLY A 210 4.85 -3.23 -9.54
CA GLY A 210 4.73 -2.01 -8.74
C GLY A 210 5.77 -1.94 -7.62
N CYS A 211 5.92 -3.00 -6.83
CA CYS A 211 6.91 -3.08 -5.75
C CYS A 211 8.36 -3.04 -6.26
N LEU A 212 8.66 -3.74 -7.37
CA LEU A 212 9.99 -3.72 -7.98
C LEU A 212 10.37 -2.31 -8.47
N LEU A 213 9.45 -1.64 -9.18
CA LEU A 213 9.65 -0.29 -9.69
C LEU A 213 9.76 0.74 -8.57
N ALA A 214 8.96 0.61 -7.51
CA ALA A 214 9.06 1.48 -6.34
C ALA A 214 10.40 1.31 -5.62
N THR A 215 10.87 0.06 -5.48
CA THR A 215 12.17 -0.25 -4.91
C THR A 215 13.32 0.32 -5.76
N ALA A 216 13.24 0.17 -7.07
CA ALA A 216 14.23 0.77 -7.97
C ALA A 216 14.23 2.31 -7.90
N ALA A 217 13.04 2.92 -7.86
CA ALA A 217 12.88 4.37 -7.77
C ALA A 217 13.41 4.93 -6.43
N SER A 218 13.31 4.18 -5.33
CA SER A 218 13.78 4.62 -4.01
C SER A 218 15.29 4.83 -3.92
N LYS A 219 16.06 4.26 -4.85
CA LYS A 219 17.52 4.47 -4.95
C LYS A 219 17.88 5.84 -5.54
N HIS A 220 16.96 6.49 -6.26
CA HIS A 220 17.20 7.71 -7.02
C HIS A 220 16.36 8.90 -6.57
N LEU A 221 15.29 8.66 -5.79
CA LEU A 221 14.35 9.69 -5.34
C LEU A 221 14.42 9.84 -3.82
N SER A 222 14.29 11.07 -3.34
CA SER A 222 14.13 11.34 -1.92
C SER A 222 12.82 10.76 -1.38
N ALA A 223 12.75 10.53 -0.06
CA ALA A 223 11.53 10.03 0.57
C ALA A 223 10.31 10.92 0.30
N THR A 224 10.51 12.24 0.24
CA THR A 224 9.44 13.22 -0.04
C THR A 224 8.98 13.13 -1.50
N GLU A 225 9.89 12.98 -2.47
CA GLU A 225 9.52 12.80 -3.88
C GLU A 225 8.79 11.48 -4.11
N LEU A 226 9.21 10.40 -3.42
CA LEU A 226 8.51 9.11 -3.45
C LEU A 226 7.10 9.25 -2.88
N GLY A 227 6.94 9.95 -1.74
CA GLY A 227 5.64 10.21 -1.10
C GLY A 227 4.70 10.99 -2.00
N LEU A 228 5.18 12.09 -2.63
CA LEU A 228 4.39 12.87 -3.60
C LEU A 228 3.91 12.04 -4.78
N LEU A 229 4.80 11.23 -5.36
CA LEU A 229 4.47 10.39 -6.51
C LEU A 229 3.54 9.23 -6.12
N ALA A 230 3.63 8.73 -4.89
CA ALA A 230 2.72 7.72 -4.37
C ALA A 230 1.27 8.22 -4.24
N LEU A 231 1.05 9.54 -4.07
CA LEU A 231 -0.29 10.13 -4.04
C LEU A 231 -1.07 10.00 -5.36
N LEU A 232 -0.40 9.64 -6.46
CA LEU A 232 -1.08 9.28 -7.70
C LEU A 232 -1.98 8.06 -7.54
N GLU A 233 -1.62 7.09 -6.69
CA GLU A 233 -2.42 5.89 -6.44
C GLU A 233 -3.81 6.21 -5.87
N PRO A 234 -3.96 6.93 -4.74
CA PRO A 234 -5.26 7.25 -4.17
C PRO A 234 -6.09 8.21 -5.03
N ILE A 235 -5.48 8.90 -5.99
CA ILE A 235 -6.19 9.74 -6.95
C ILE A 235 -6.68 8.91 -8.14
N LEU A 236 -5.79 8.13 -8.75
CA LEU A 236 -6.10 7.35 -9.95
C LEU A 236 -7.03 6.17 -9.66
N GLY A 237 -6.89 5.50 -8.49
CA GLY A 237 -7.70 4.34 -8.14
C GLY A 237 -9.21 4.60 -8.20
N PRO A 238 -9.76 5.61 -7.53
CA PRO A 238 -11.16 5.99 -7.65
C PRO A 238 -11.56 6.39 -9.07
N ILE A 239 -10.68 7.06 -9.81
CA ILE A 239 -10.97 7.49 -11.20
C ILE A 239 -11.20 6.27 -12.10
N TRP A 240 -10.37 5.22 -11.98
CA TRP A 240 -10.55 4.00 -12.77
C TRP A 240 -11.91 3.35 -12.57
N VAL A 241 -12.34 3.18 -11.31
CA VAL A 241 -13.63 2.53 -11.03
C VAL A 241 -14.81 3.46 -11.32
N TRP A 242 -14.64 4.76 -11.17
CA TRP A 242 -15.67 5.73 -11.55
C TRP A 242 -15.91 5.72 -13.06
N VAL A 243 -14.85 5.82 -13.87
CA VAL A 243 -14.96 5.89 -15.33
C VAL A 243 -15.36 4.54 -15.95
N LEU A 244 -14.81 3.44 -15.45
CA LEU A 244 -14.95 2.11 -16.07
C LEU A 244 -16.04 1.24 -15.45
N MET A 245 -16.41 1.48 -14.18
CA MET A 245 -17.37 0.65 -13.45
C MET A 245 -18.57 1.45 -12.91
N SER A 246 -18.63 2.77 -13.19
CA SER A 246 -19.69 3.66 -12.70
C SER A 246 -19.86 3.66 -11.17
N GLU A 247 -18.82 3.33 -10.42
CA GLU A 247 -18.80 3.43 -8.97
C GLU A 247 -18.60 4.90 -8.56
N HIS A 248 -19.69 5.60 -8.26
CA HIS A 248 -19.64 7.03 -7.89
C HIS A 248 -19.27 7.20 -6.41
N PRO A 249 -18.19 7.95 -6.11
CA PRO A 249 -17.87 8.32 -4.74
C PRO A 249 -19.01 9.17 -4.12
N GLY A 250 -19.39 8.87 -2.89
CA GLY A 250 -20.38 9.68 -2.17
C GLY A 250 -19.87 11.10 -1.89
N ALA A 251 -20.80 12.06 -1.68
CA ALA A 251 -20.46 13.46 -1.42
C ALA A 251 -19.52 13.64 -0.21
N ALA A 252 -19.74 12.88 0.89
CA ALA A 252 -18.84 12.91 2.04
C ALA A 252 -17.43 12.35 1.71
N THR A 253 -17.36 11.31 0.87
CA THR A 253 -16.07 10.78 0.41
C THR A 253 -15.32 11.82 -0.42
N LEU A 254 -16.02 12.54 -1.32
CA LEU A 254 -15.42 13.61 -2.11
C LEU A 254 -14.95 14.78 -1.25
N ALA A 255 -15.81 15.26 -0.35
CA ALA A 255 -15.48 16.40 0.52
C ALA A 255 -14.35 16.06 1.51
N GLY A 256 -14.51 14.99 2.28
CA GLY A 256 -13.51 14.55 3.25
C GLY A 256 -12.22 14.10 2.60
N GLY A 257 -12.33 13.40 1.45
CA GLY A 257 -11.20 12.96 0.64
C GLY A 257 -10.38 14.13 0.09
N ALA A 258 -11.03 15.18 -0.41
CA ALA A 258 -10.34 16.38 -0.86
C ALA A 258 -9.55 17.03 0.28
N ILE A 259 -10.11 17.11 1.51
CA ILE A 259 -9.41 17.62 2.69
C ILE A 259 -8.19 16.76 3.02
N VAL A 260 -8.34 15.43 3.05
CA VAL A 260 -7.23 14.49 3.35
C VAL A 260 -6.11 14.63 2.33
N LEU A 261 -6.45 14.55 1.04
CA LEU A 261 -5.46 14.62 -0.04
C LEU A 261 -4.76 15.99 -0.07
N ALA A 262 -5.49 17.10 0.14
CA ALA A 262 -4.89 18.43 0.22
C ALA A 262 -3.91 18.53 1.40
N ALA A 263 -4.26 18.00 2.57
CA ALA A 263 -3.39 18.02 3.75
C ALA A 263 -2.10 17.20 3.51
N VAL A 264 -2.23 16.00 2.94
CA VAL A 264 -1.07 15.13 2.62
C VAL A 264 -0.19 15.79 1.56
N PHE A 265 -0.81 16.24 0.45
CA PHE A 265 -0.08 16.91 -0.63
C PHE A 265 0.66 18.16 -0.16
N ALA A 266 0.00 19.03 0.60
CA ALA A 266 0.65 20.23 1.15
C ALA A 266 1.83 19.87 2.06
N ASN A 267 1.69 18.88 2.95
CA ASN A 267 2.77 18.45 3.82
C ASN A 267 3.98 17.95 3.03
N GLU A 268 3.77 17.10 2.02
CA GLU A 268 4.82 16.53 1.19
C GLU A 268 5.48 17.58 0.29
N ALA A 269 4.69 18.45 -0.36
CA ALA A 269 5.20 19.52 -1.22
C ALA A 269 6.07 20.52 -0.45
N PHE A 270 5.64 20.97 0.73
CA PHE A 270 6.46 21.83 1.60
C PHE A 270 7.73 21.12 2.09
N GLY A 271 7.67 19.79 2.28
CA GLY A 271 8.84 18.98 2.61
C GLY A 271 9.89 19.00 1.52
N ALA A 272 9.47 18.74 0.28
CA ALA A 272 10.34 18.75 -0.88
C ALA A 272 10.98 20.12 -1.12
N TRP A 273 10.20 21.20 -1.00
CA TRP A 273 10.68 22.57 -1.22
C TRP A 273 11.79 22.95 -0.22
N ARG A 274 11.60 22.68 1.08
CA ARG A 274 12.63 22.98 2.10
C ARG A 274 13.88 22.11 1.98
N GLY A 275 13.75 20.85 1.58
CA GLY A 275 14.87 19.96 1.34
C GLY A 275 15.78 20.46 0.22
N ARG A 276 15.21 21.07 -0.83
CA ARG A 276 15.98 21.67 -1.93
C ARG A 276 16.70 22.96 -1.51
N THR A 277 16.08 23.79 -0.68
CA THR A 277 16.71 25.04 -0.20
C THR A 277 17.87 24.80 0.76
N SER A 278 17.84 23.74 1.57
CA SER A 278 18.96 23.39 2.47
C SER A 278 20.11 22.64 1.78
N ALA A 279 19.93 22.14 0.56
CA ALA A 279 21.00 21.50 -0.22
C ALA A 279 21.79 22.51 -1.09
N VAL A 280 21.33 23.77 -1.19
CA VAL A 280 21.97 24.85 -1.98
C VAL A 280 22.76 25.84 -1.11
N THR A 281 22.61 25.75 0.22
CA THR A 281 23.40 26.51 1.20
C THR A 281 24.44 25.65 1.87
#